data_27a5e4305b092cfeb82f0bd823516263
#
_entry.id   27a5e4305b092cfeb82f0bd823516263
#
_cell.length_a   1.000
_cell.length_b   1.000
_cell.length_c   1.000
_cell.angle_alpha   90.00
_cell.angle_beta   90.00
_cell.angle_gamma   90.00
#
_symmetry.space_group_name_H-M   'P 1'
#
loop_
_entity.id
_entity.type
_entity.pdbx_description
1 polymer ?
#
loop_
_entity_poly.entity_id
_entity_poly.type
_entity_poly.pdbx_seq_one_letter_code
_entity_poly.pdbx_strand_id
1 'polypeptide(L)'
;MIAAAASFAFAAPTILATVNGKPITSADASAFMAKAVPGMSFEKLDPKMKRQIVDQLINQHLIKGQVAKSGIQNTPQFKLAYAALRDDLAVDMWMKQQMAKVVVSEGDTKAFYDANKDKMKQGGKVVPYEKAKFEITQFIKMEKFKATMTKTTDTLRASSKVEVKL
;
A
#
# COMPACT_ATOMS: atom_id res chain seq x y z
N MET A 1 38.53 21.38 7.13
CA MET A 1 37.07 21.31 7.20
C MET A 1 36.67 19.96 7.77
N ILE A 2 36.18 19.94 9.01
CA ILE A 2 35.75 18.70 9.70
C ILE A 2 34.28 18.57 9.45
N ALA A 3 33.88 17.56 8.67
CA ALA A 3 32.46 17.24 8.44
C ALA A 3 31.93 16.52 9.71
N ALA A 4 31.06 17.20 10.46
CA ALA A 4 30.31 16.59 11.56
C ALA A 4 29.23 15.68 10.99
N ALA A 5 29.43 14.36 11.08
CA ALA A 5 28.40 13.39 10.82
C ALA A 5 27.36 13.47 11.95
N ALA A 6 26.20 14.02 11.66
CA ALA A 6 25.05 13.99 12.57
C ALA A 6 24.53 12.53 12.63
N SER A 7 24.88 11.81 13.69
CA SER A 7 24.32 10.50 14.01
C SER A 7 22.88 10.72 14.48
N PHE A 8 21.89 10.38 13.67
CA PHE A 8 20.50 10.25 14.09
C PHE A 8 20.40 9.03 15.01
N ALA A 9 20.50 9.25 16.31
CA ALA A 9 20.18 8.23 17.31
C ALA A 9 18.66 7.99 17.28
N PHE A 10 18.21 6.93 16.61
CA PHE A 10 16.87 6.43 16.80
C PHE A 10 16.77 5.95 18.26
N ALA A 11 15.97 6.63 19.08
CA ALA A 11 15.69 6.17 20.42
C ALA A 11 15.09 4.75 20.35
N ALA A 12 15.65 3.82 21.11
CA ALA A 12 15.12 2.46 21.18
C ALA A 12 13.63 2.50 21.62
N PRO A 13 12.77 1.68 21.00
CA PRO A 13 11.35 1.70 21.36
C PRO A 13 11.16 1.31 22.83
N THR A 14 10.34 2.09 23.54
CA THR A 14 10.03 1.85 24.96
C THR A 14 9.22 0.57 25.11
N ILE A 15 9.57 -0.30 26.06
CA ILE A 15 8.79 -1.49 26.40
C ILE A 15 7.56 -1.05 27.20
N LEU A 16 6.35 -1.37 26.69
CA LEU A 16 5.06 -1.05 27.29
C LEU A 16 4.51 -2.21 28.11
N ALA A 17 4.80 -3.44 27.71
CA ALA A 17 4.42 -4.67 28.39
C ALA A 17 5.33 -5.83 27.96
N THR A 18 5.24 -6.95 28.70
CA THR A 18 5.94 -8.21 28.34
C THR A 18 4.95 -9.37 28.45
N VAL A 19 4.88 -10.19 27.40
CA VAL A 19 4.02 -11.39 27.32
C VAL A 19 4.87 -12.61 27.02
N ASN A 20 4.95 -13.56 27.96
CA ASN A 20 5.79 -14.78 27.82
C ASN A 20 7.24 -14.45 27.45
N GLY A 21 7.84 -13.42 28.07
CA GLY A 21 9.20 -12.97 27.79
C GLY A 21 9.37 -12.15 26.50
N LYS A 22 8.32 -11.94 25.71
CA LYS A 22 8.37 -11.12 24.49
C LYS A 22 7.87 -9.71 24.78
N PRO A 23 8.64 -8.66 24.48
CA PRO A 23 8.22 -7.28 24.72
C PRO A 23 7.13 -6.84 23.74
N ILE A 24 6.23 -6.01 24.23
CA ILE A 24 5.30 -5.16 23.48
C ILE A 24 5.82 -3.74 23.62
N THR A 25 6.09 -3.09 22.51
CA THR A 25 6.82 -1.81 22.47
C THR A 25 5.94 -0.65 22.03
N SER A 26 6.42 0.57 22.23
CA SER A 26 5.78 1.78 21.68
C SER A 26 5.71 1.74 20.14
N ALA A 27 6.64 1.07 19.47
CA ALA A 27 6.57 0.87 18.03
C ALA A 27 5.40 -0.03 17.62
N ASP A 28 5.12 -1.10 18.39
CA ASP A 28 3.95 -1.97 18.17
C ASP A 28 2.65 -1.20 18.35
N ALA A 29 2.57 -0.35 19.39
CA ALA A 29 1.41 0.50 19.63
C ALA A 29 1.20 1.52 18.49
N SER A 30 2.27 2.15 18.00
CA SER A 30 2.21 3.08 16.87
C SER A 30 1.79 2.38 15.59
N ALA A 31 2.32 1.18 15.31
CA ALA A 31 1.93 0.37 14.15
C ALA A 31 0.46 -0.09 14.22
N PHE A 32 -0.02 -0.43 15.42
CA PHE A 32 -1.42 -0.74 15.64
C PHE A 32 -2.32 0.46 15.34
N MET A 33 -1.98 1.63 15.91
CA MET A 33 -2.73 2.87 15.72
C MET A 33 -2.78 3.30 14.25
N ALA A 34 -1.67 3.20 13.52
CA ALA A 34 -1.62 3.54 12.10
C ALA A 34 -2.62 2.74 11.24
N LYS A 35 -2.93 1.50 11.66
CA LYS A 35 -3.93 0.63 11.00
C LYS A 35 -5.35 0.89 11.48
N ALA A 36 -5.53 1.09 12.80
CA ALA A 36 -6.85 1.21 13.42
C ALA A 36 -7.45 2.61 13.26
N VAL A 37 -6.63 3.65 13.42
CA VAL A 37 -7.06 5.07 13.35
C VAL A 37 -5.95 5.88 12.66
N PRO A 38 -5.92 5.90 11.34
CA PRO A 38 -4.92 6.67 10.59
C PRO A 38 -4.89 8.14 11.01
N GLY A 39 -3.69 8.69 11.21
CA GLY A 39 -3.50 10.09 11.61
C GLY A 39 -3.49 10.34 13.13
N MET A 40 -3.80 9.33 13.96
CA MET A 40 -3.72 9.45 15.43
C MET A 40 -2.43 8.80 15.95
N SER A 41 -1.68 9.51 16.80
CA SER A 41 -0.43 9.02 17.40
C SER A 41 -0.71 8.44 18.79
N PHE A 42 -0.12 7.27 19.07
CA PHE A 42 -0.19 6.63 20.39
C PHE A 42 0.33 7.54 21.51
N GLU A 43 1.39 8.29 21.27
CA GLU A 43 2.02 9.16 22.28
C GLU A 43 1.09 10.27 22.75
N LYS A 44 0.17 10.72 21.88
CA LYS A 44 -0.78 11.81 22.16
C LYS A 44 -2.06 11.36 22.89
N LEU A 45 -2.25 10.05 23.07
CA LEU A 45 -3.40 9.52 23.78
C LEU A 45 -3.30 9.80 25.29
N ASP A 46 -4.45 9.91 25.95
CA ASP A 46 -4.53 9.93 27.40
C ASP A 46 -4.11 8.57 28.02
N PRO A 47 -3.75 8.52 29.30
CA PRO A 47 -3.27 7.29 29.94
C PRO A 47 -4.25 6.13 29.90
N LYS A 48 -5.56 6.39 29.94
CA LYS A 48 -6.61 5.36 29.90
C LYS A 48 -6.66 4.72 28.51
N MET A 49 -6.65 5.53 27.47
CA MET A 49 -6.62 5.05 26.09
C MET A 49 -5.32 4.30 25.78
N LYS A 50 -4.16 4.81 26.22
CA LYS A 50 -2.88 4.08 26.12
C LYS A 50 -2.97 2.69 26.72
N ARG A 51 -3.54 2.59 27.93
CA ARG A 51 -3.72 1.30 28.62
C ARG A 51 -4.59 0.36 27.80
N GLN A 52 -5.71 0.82 27.27
CA GLN A 52 -6.60 0.02 26.43
C GLN A 52 -5.89 -0.53 25.19
N ILE A 53 -5.07 0.29 24.52
CA ILE A 53 -4.28 -0.16 23.34
C ILE A 53 -3.27 -1.23 23.75
N VAL A 54 -2.57 -1.05 24.87
CA VAL A 54 -1.61 -2.04 25.38
C VAL A 54 -2.31 -3.35 25.72
N ASP A 55 -3.46 -3.30 26.40
CA ASP A 55 -4.25 -4.49 26.75
C ASP A 55 -4.72 -5.23 25.49
N GLN A 56 -5.11 -4.49 24.44
CA GLN A 56 -5.49 -5.09 23.16
C GLN A 56 -4.31 -5.75 22.45
N LEU A 57 -3.12 -5.15 22.51
CA LEU A 57 -1.89 -5.75 21.99
C LEU A 57 -1.49 -7.01 22.76
N ILE A 58 -1.63 -7.01 24.08
CA ILE A 58 -1.42 -8.19 24.93
C ILE A 58 -2.34 -9.32 24.47
N ASN A 59 -3.65 -9.04 24.34
CA ASN A 59 -4.62 -10.03 23.90
C ASN A 59 -4.28 -10.59 22.49
N GLN A 60 -3.93 -9.72 21.55
CA GLN A 60 -3.48 -10.17 20.22
C GLN A 60 -2.24 -11.06 20.31
N HIS A 61 -1.29 -10.74 21.17
CA HIS A 61 -0.06 -11.53 21.32
C HIS A 61 -0.35 -12.92 21.91
N LEU A 62 -1.25 -13.00 22.90
CA LEU A 62 -1.70 -14.25 23.48
C LEU A 62 -2.41 -15.12 22.45
N ILE A 63 -3.35 -14.54 21.68
CA ILE A 63 -4.06 -15.25 20.60
C ILE A 63 -3.09 -15.77 19.53
N LYS A 64 -2.15 -14.92 19.07
CA LYS A 64 -1.12 -15.35 18.11
C LYS A 64 -0.28 -16.52 18.65
N GLY A 65 0.04 -16.48 19.93
CA GLY A 65 0.73 -17.59 20.61
C GLY A 65 -0.08 -18.89 20.59
N GLN A 66 -1.39 -18.81 20.80
CA GLN A 66 -2.27 -19.97 20.72
C GLN A 66 -2.43 -20.48 19.28
N VAL A 67 -2.57 -19.59 18.31
CA VAL A 67 -2.61 -19.93 16.88
C VAL A 67 -1.35 -20.69 16.46
N ALA A 68 -0.17 -20.23 16.90
CA ALA A 68 1.10 -20.90 16.59
C ALA A 68 1.15 -22.32 17.16
N LYS A 69 0.53 -22.57 18.32
CA LYS A 69 0.46 -23.90 18.97
C LYS A 69 -0.62 -24.80 18.34
N SER A 70 -1.66 -24.22 17.76
CA SER A 70 -2.81 -24.96 17.23
C SER A 70 -2.48 -25.81 15.98
N GLY A 71 -1.36 -25.56 15.33
CA GLY A 71 -0.99 -26.22 14.09
C GLY A 71 -1.83 -25.83 12.86
N ILE A 72 -2.73 -24.85 12.97
CA ILE A 72 -3.63 -24.42 11.88
C ILE A 72 -2.86 -24.07 10.60
N GLN A 73 -1.64 -23.51 10.74
CA GLN A 73 -0.77 -23.14 9.62
C GLN A 73 -0.27 -24.36 8.81
N ASN A 74 -0.36 -25.56 9.40
CA ASN A 74 0.04 -26.79 8.73
C ASN A 74 -1.11 -27.48 8.00
N THR A 75 -2.35 -27.01 8.19
CA THR A 75 -3.53 -27.59 7.56
C THR A 75 -3.52 -27.36 6.04
N PRO A 76 -4.06 -28.31 5.23
CA PRO A 76 -4.18 -28.15 3.79
C PRO A 76 -4.97 -26.88 3.40
N GLN A 77 -6.05 -26.58 4.13
CA GLN A 77 -6.88 -25.39 3.90
C GLN A 77 -6.08 -24.10 4.07
N PHE A 78 -5.30 -24.00 5.16
CA PHE A 78 -4.48 -22.80 5.38
C PHE A 78 -3.41 -22.66 4.29
N LYS A 79 -2.72 -23.74 3.93
CA LYS A 79 -1.69 -23.74 2.89
C LYS A 79 -2.25 -23.31 1.53
N LEU A 80 -3.44 -23.80 1.17
CA LEU A 80 -4.13 -23.42 -0.06
C LEU A 80 -4.49 -21.91 -0.06
N ALA A 81 -5.13 -21.44 1.02
CA ALA A 81 -5.51 -20.04 1.17
C ALA A 81 -4.28 -19.12 1.17
N TYR A 82 -3.20 -19.52 1.86
CA TYR A 82 -1.96 -18.76 1.89
C TYR A 82 -1.29 -18.69 0.52
N ALA A 83 -1.27 -19.81 -0.24
CA ALA A 83 -0.73 -19.81 -1.60
C ALA A 83 -1.50 -18.85 -2.52
N ALA A 84 -2.83 -18.88 -2.48
CA ALA A 84 -3.66 -17.96 -3.25
C ALA A 84 -3.38 -16.49 -2.90
N LEU A 85 -3.37 -16.14 -1.60
CA LEU A 85 -3.07 -14.78 -1.14
C LEU A 85 -1.66 -14.32 -1.55
N ARG A 86 -0.67 -15.22 -1.50
CA ARG A 86 0.70 -14.92 -1.92
C ARG A 86 0.77 -14.60 -3.41
N ASP A 87 0.08 -15.40 -4.21
CA ASP A 87 0.10 -15.26 -5.67
C ASP A 87 -0.65 -13.99 -6.09
N ASP A 88 -1.80 -13.70 -5.48
CA ASP A 88 -2.54 -12.44 -5.69
C ASP A 88 -1.70 -11.22 -5.29
N LEU A 89 -1.02 -11.28 -4.14
CA LEU A 89 -0.13 -10.21 -3.69
C LEU A 89 1.03 -10.00 -4.67
N ALA A 90 1.61 -11.08 -5.20
CA ALA A 90 2.69 -10.99 -6.16
C ALA A 90 2.23 -10.30 -7.46
N VAL A 91 1.03 -10.64 -7.95
CA VAL A 91 0.41 -9.98 -9.11
C VAL A 91 0.17 -8.49 -8.82
N ASP A 92 -0.44 -8.15 -7.67
CA ASP A 92 -0.70 -6.76 -7.28
C ASP A 92 0.60 -5.93 -7.20
N MET A 93 1.64 -6.48 -6.55
CA MET A 93 2.94 -5.82 -6.45
C MET A 93 3.60 -5.63 -7.82
N TRP A 94 3.53 -6.64 -8.68
CA TRP A 94 4.06 -6.54 -10.04
C TRP A 94 3.31 -5.48 -10.85
N MET A 95 1.96 -5.44 -10.78
CA MET A 95 1.14 -4.43 -11.45
C MET A 95 1.49 -3.02 -10.97
N LYS A 96 1.68 -2.82 -9.65
CA LYS A 96 2.14 -1.54 -9.08
C LYS A 96 3.51 -1.13 -9.60
N GLN A 97 4.44 -2.08 -9.73
CA GLN A 97 5.75 -1.83 -10.31
C GLN A 97 5.65 -1.41 -11.79
N GLN A 98 4.78 -2.05 -12.58
CA GLN A 98 4.57 -1.65 -13.97
C GLN A 98 3.94 -0.25 -14.07
N MET A 99 2.95 0.05 -13.21
CA MET A 99 2.34 1.38 -13.13
C MET A 99 3.37 2.47 -12.78
N ALA A 100 4.31 2.17 -11.89
CA ALA A 100 5.38 3.10 -11.50
C ALA A 100 6.33 3.46 -12.66
N LYS A 101 6.49 2.56 -13.63
CA LYS A 101 7.32 2.79 -14.83
C LYS A 101 6.66 3.69 -15.87
N VAL A 102 5.36 3.92 -15.75
CA VAL A 102 4.62 4.76 -16.70
C VAL A 102 4.95 6.23 -16.45
N VAL A 103 5.61 6.85 -17.41
CA VAL A 103 5.94 8.28 -17.40
C VAL A 103 4.93 9.05 -18.23
N VAL A 104 4.44 10.15 -17.69
CA VAL A 104 3.60 11.13 -18.37
C VAL A 104 4.36 12.46 -18.38
N SER A 105 4.69 12.95 -19.54
CA SER A 105 5.38 14.22 -19.70
C SER A 105 4.41 15.40 -19.57
N GLU A 106 4.94 16.59 -19.31
CA GLU A 106 4.13 17.81 -19.35
C GLU A 106 3.56 18.07 -20.74
N GLY A 107 4.32 17.73 -21.79
CA GLY A 107 3.85 17.81 -23.17
C GLY A 107 2.63 16.91 -23.43
N ASP A 108 2.61 15.68 -22.87
CA ASP A 108 1.45 14.78 -22.99
C ASP A 108 0.20 15.41 -22.34
N THR A 109 0.35 15.97 -21.14
CA THR A 109 -0.78 16.57 -20.39
C THR A 109 -1.30 17.82 -21.07
N LYS A 110 -0.41 18.65 -21.59
CA LYS A 110 -0.77 19.88 -22.29
C LYS A 110 -1.45 19.61 -23.62
N ALA A 111 -0.92 18.68 -24.40
CA ALA A 111 -1.54 18.25 -25.66
C ALA A 111 -2.94 17.67 -25.45
N PHE A 112 -3.12 16.84 -24.40
CA PHE A 112 -4.43 16.31 -24.04
C PHE A 112 -5.41 17.42 -23.62
N TYR A 113 -4.95 18.37 -22.80
CA TYR A 113 -5.77 19.51 -22.39
C TYR A 113 -6.21 20.34 -23.59
N ASP A 114 -5.28 20.72 -24.48
CA ASP A 114 -5.57 21.56 -25.64
C ASP A 114 -6.59 20.90 -26.58
N ALA A 115 -6.49 19.57 -26.75
CA ALA A 115 -7.42 18.80 -27.57
C ALA A 115 -8.82 18.61 -26.93
N ASN A 116 -8.95 18.78 -25.60
CA ASN A 116 -10.19 18.43 -24.88
C ASN A 116 -10.78 19.58 -24.03
N LYS A 117 -10.12 20.74 -23.95
CA LYS A 117 -10.51 21.87 -23.07
C LYS A 117 -11.96 22.32 -23.26
N ASP A 118 -12.49 22.24 -24.47
CA ASP A 118 -13.87 22.64 -24.74
C ASP A 118 -14.90 21.71 -24.09
N LYS A 119 -14.52 20.48 -23.75
CA LYS A 119 -15.31 19.51 -23.00
C LYS A 119 -15.10 19.60 -21.50
N MET A 120 -14.05 20.31 -21.05
CA MET A 120 -13.68 20.47 -19.64
C MET A 120 -14.27 21.79 -19.09
N LYS A 121 -15.59 21.83 -18.90
CA LYS A 121 -16.28 23.02 -18.40
C LYS A 121 -16.86 22.79 -17.01
N GLN A 122 -16.67 23.76 -16.13
CA GLN A 122 -17.31 23.82 -14.82
C GLN A 122 -18.01 25.17 -14.67
N GLY A 123 -19.31 25.16 -14.38
CA GLY A 123 -20.10 26.40 -14.34
C GLY A 123 -20.13 27.19 -15.66
N GLY A 124 -20.06 26.47 -16.81
CA GLY A 124 -20.07 27.09 -18.16
C GLY A 124 -18.72 27.66 -18.61
N LYS A 125 -17.68 27.66 -17.76
CA LYS A 125 -16.33 28.16 -18.08
C LYS A 125 -15.35 26.99 -18.23
N VAL A 126 -14.40 27.12 -19.17
CA VAL A 126 -13.32 26.16 -19.35
C VAL A 126 -12.47 26.10 -18.08
N VAL A 127 -12.19 24.90 -17.58
CA VAL A 127 -11.32 24.71 -16.40
C VAL A 127 -9.88 25.07 -16.82
N PRO A 128 -9.17 25.93 -16.09
CA PRO A 128 -7.78 26.27 -16.39
C PRO A 128 -6.87 25.04 -16.35
N TYR A 129 -5.86 25.01 -17.22
CA TYR A 129 -4.89 23.89 -17.30
C TYR A 129 -4.31 23.51 -15.95
N GLU A 130 -3.85 24.48 -15.16
CA GLU A 130 -3.23 24.22 -13.84
C GLU A 130 -4.15 23.47 -12.86
N LYS A 131 -5.47 23.69 -12.97
CA LYS A 131 -6.45 22.96 -12.15
C LYS A 131 -6.74 21.56 -12.70
N ALA A 132 -6.71 21.39 -14.02
CA ALA A 132 -6.99 20.11 -14.67
C ALA A 132 -5.74 19.20 -14.76
N LYS A 133 -4.53 19.76 -14.68
CA LYS A 133 -3.25 19.08 -14.92
C LYS A 133 -3.10 17.79 -14.14
N PHE A 134 -3.43 17.79 -12.85
CA PHE A 134 -3.30 16.59 -12.01
C PHE A 134 -4.20 15.44 -12.51
N GLU A 135 -5.48 15.73 -12.72
CA GLU A 135 -6.46 14.74 -13.18
C GLU A 135 -6.11 14.21 -14.56
N ILE A 136 -5.72 15.10 -15.48
CA ILE A 136 -5.25 14.72 -16.83
C ILE A 136 -4.03 13.82 -16.74
N THR A 137 -3.06 14.13 -15.88
CA THR A 137 -1.87 13.31 -15.68
C THR A 137 -2.24 11.90 -15.22
N GLN A 138 -3.16 11.78 -14.25
CA GLN A 138 -3.63 10.49 -13.75
C GLN A 138 -4.39 9.71 -14.85
N PHE A 139 -5.23 10.38 -15.60
CA PHE A 139 -5.96 9.77 -16.72
C PHE A 139 -5.01 9.22 -17.79
N ILE A 140 -4.08 10.03 -18.28
CA ILE A 140 -3.09 9.60 -19.29
C ILE A 140 -2.23 8.46 -18.76
N LYS A 141 -1.82 8.52 -17.48
CA LYS A 141 -1.05 7.47 -16.85
C LYS A 141 -1.81 6.14 -16.85
N MET A 142 -3.09 6.17 -16.52
CA MET A 142 -3.95 4.98 -16.53
C MET A 142 -4.12 4.41 -17.94
N GLU A 143 -4.35 5.26 -18.94
CA GLU A 143 -4.50 4.84 -20.34
C GLU A 143 -3.20 4.23 -20.90
N LYS A 144 -2.06 4.87 -20.63
CA LYS A 144 -0.73 4.33 -21.04
C LYS A 144 -0.47 2.98 -20.33
N PHE A 145 -0.82 2.87 -19.07
CA PHE A 145 -0.69 1.61 -18.32
C PHE A 145 -1.57 0.51 -18.92
N LYS A 146 -2.85 0.81 -19.16
CA LYS A 146 -3.79 -0.14 -19.79
C LYS A 146 -3.27 -0.63 -21.15
N ALA A 147 -2.83 0.28 -22.02
CA ALA A 147 -2.26 -0.07 -23.30
C ALA A 147 -1.01 -0.97 -23.17
N THR A 148 -0.15 -0.67 -22.19
CA THR A 148 1.04 -1.48 -21.89
C THR A 148 0.65 -2.89 -21.43
N MET A 149 -0.35 -2.99 -20.56
CA MET A 149 -0.82 -4.30 -20.05
C MET A 149 -1.48 -5.13 -21.16
N THR A 150 -2.30 -4.51 -22.02
CA THR A 150 -2.87 -5.19 -23.19
C THR A 150 -1.76 -5.76 -24.08
N LYS A 151 -0.78 -4.94 -24.46
CA LYS A 151 0.36 -5.40 -25.27
C LYS A 151 1.14 -6.54 -24.58
N THR A 152 1.33 -6.45 -23.26
CA THR A 152 2.03 -7.49 -22.49
C THR A 152 1.25 -8.79 -22.51
N THR A 153 -0.06 -8.74 -22.25
CA THR A 153 -0.92 -9.94 -22.27
C THR A 153 -1.02 -10.56 -23.66
N ASP A 154 -1.10 -9.75 -24.71
CA ASP A 154 -1.12 -10.23 -26.10
C ASP A 154 0.19 -10.95 -26.44
N THR A 155 1.33 -10.39 -26.05
CA THR A 155 2.65 -11.03 -26.23
C THR A 155 2.74 -12.35 -25.48
N LEU A 156 2.27 -12.38 -24.23
CA LEU A 156 2.27 -13.60 -23.41
C LEU A 156 1.35 -14.68 -24.00
N ARG A 157 0.16 -14.29 -24.47
CA ARG A 157 -0.75 -15.22 -25.16
C ARG A 157 -0.15 -15.80 -26.43
N ALA A 158 0.51 -14.97 -27.23
CA ALA A 158 1.17 -15.41 -28.47
C ALA A 158 2.33 -16.41 -28.22
N SER A 159 3.01 -16.29 -27.07
CA SER A 159 4.12 -17.17 -26.67
C SER A 159 3.70 -18.35 -25.82
N SER A 160 2.41 -18.48 -25.47
CA SER A 160 1.88 -19.53 -24.59
C SER A 160 0.90 -20.42 -25.36
N LYS A 161 0.84 -21.72 -24.97
CA LYS A 161 -0.22 -22.59 -25.43
C LYS A 161 -1.50 -22.30 -24.64
N VAL A 162 -2.45 -21.61 -25.26
CA VAL A 162 -3.74 -21.26 -24.67
C VAL A 162 -4.84 -22.09 -25.34
N GLU A 163 -5.50 -22.96 -24.58
CA GLU A 163 -6.68 -23.70 -25.04
C GLU A 163 -7.91 -23.20 -24.26
N VAL A 164 -8.95 -22.80 -24.97
CA VAL A 164 -10.24 -22.42 -24.37
C VAL A 164 -11.23 -23.54 -24.59
N LYS A 165 -11.79 -24.08 -23.50
CA LYS A 165 -12.86 -25.09 -23.53
C LYS A 165 -14.08 -24.47 -22.87
N LEU A 166 -15.08 -24.11 -23.66
CA LEU A 166 -16.37 -23.54 -23.24
C LEU A 166 -17.46 -24.59 -23.34
#